data_50ccb642e68d3add5e7e7e171beefd3c
#
_entry.id   50ccb642e68d3add5e7e7e171beefd3c
#
_cell.length_a   1.000
_cell.length_b   1.000
_cell.length_c   1.000
_cell.angle_alpha   90.00
_cell.angle_beta   90.00
_cell.angle_gamma   90.00
#
_symmetry.space_group_name_H-M   'P 1'
#
loop_
_entity.id
_entity.type
_entity.pdbx_description
1 polymer ?
#
loop_
_entity_poly.entity_id
_entity_poly.type
_entity_poly.pdbx_seq_one_letter_code
_entity_poly.pdbx_strand_id
1 'polypeptide(L)'
;MKIHQLVTLIIILSFLSCDRLANKTKEGINRGGEVVGESATEFFEGVSEGVDKTLECKIILSEDLQQNGLKTGVYDIGSSSSSNNNKLTLYVIFDADFNRTVIAKAYNKAGLEIGRAKTTISGKNGDADYYDFLFDERTDIGFRNKITIE
;
A
#
# COMPACT_ATOMS: atom_id res chain seq x y z
N MET A 1 -55.20 3.62 -29.39
CA MET A 1 -54.56 3.31 -28.10
C MET A 1 -54.53 4.59 -27.29
N LYS A 2 -55.19 4.67 -26.13
CA LYS A 2 -55.37 5.93 -25.39
C LYS A 2 -54.06 6.30 -24.70
N ILE A 3 -53.65 7.58 -24.76
CA ILE A 3 -52.39 8.14 -24.20
C ILE A 3 -52.09 7.65 -22.76
N HIS A 4 -53.13 7.45 -21.93
CA HIS A 4 -53.00 6.92 -20.58
C HIS A 4 -52.44 5.50 -20.51
N GLN A 5 -52.65 4.63 -21.48
CA GLN A 5 -52.11 3.28 -21.51
C GLN A 5 -50.63 3.30 -21.88
N LEU A 6 -50.18 4.26 -22.69
CA LEU A 6 -48.78 4.42 -23.05
C LEU A 6 -47.94 4.94 -21.86
N VAL A 7 -48.50 5.91 -21.11
CA VAL A 7 -47.84 6.47 -19.91
C VAL A 7 -47.72 5.43 -18.80
N THR A 8 -48.74 4.61 -18.59
CA THR A 8 -48.70 3.54 -17.58
C THR A 8 -47.66 2.45 -17.93
N LEU A 9 -47.50 2.14 -19.22
CA LEU A 9 -46.48 1.17 -19.67
C LEU A 9 -45.06 1.67 -19.47
N ILE A 10 -44.79 2.98 -19.67
CA ILE A 10 -43.46 3.58 -19.45
C ILE A 10 -43.08 3.59 -17.96
N ILE A 11 -44.07 3.85 -17.07
CA ILE A 11 -43.84 3.86 -15.62
C ILE A 11 -43.47 2.44 -15.09
N ILE A 12 -44.12 1.40 -15.63
CA ILE A 12 -43.83 0.01 -15.22
C ILE A 12 -42.48 -0.46 -15.67
N LEU A 13 -41.98 0.00 -16.85
CA LEU A 13 -40.61 -0.37 -17.32
C LEU A 13 -39.49 0.28 -16.51
N SER A 14 -39.73 1.41 -15.84
CA SER A 14 -38.69 2.08 -15.04
C SER A 14 -38.42 1.40 -13.68
N PHE A 15 -39.31 0.53 -13.19
CA PHE A 15 -39.10 -0.21 -11.93
C PHE A 15 -38.33 -1.53 -12.09
N LEU A 16 -38.11 -2.02 -13.31
CA LEU A 16 -37.39 -3.28 -13.56
C LEU A 16 -35.87 -3.12 -13.73
N SER A 17 -35.37 -1.88 -13.66
CA SER A 17 -33.95 -1.59 -13.94
C SER A 17 -33.03 -1.53 -12.68
N CYS A 18 -33.59 -1.57 -11.46
CA CYS A 18 -32.79 -1.39 -10.23
C CYS A 18 -32.18 -2.67 -9.65
N ASP A 19 -32.68 -3.86 -9.99
CA ASP A 19 -32.17 -5.11 -9.37
C ASP A 19 -30.85 -5.62 -9.97
N ARG A 20 -30.49 -5.20 -11.18
CA ARG A 20 -29.22 -5.66 -11.81
C ARG A 20 -27.98 -4.90 -11.35
N LEU A 21 -28.15 -3.68 -10.82
CA LEU A 21 -27.00 -2.88 -10.35
C LEU A 21 -26.60 -3.26 -8.92
N ALA A 22 -27.55 -3.62 -8.07
CA ALA A 22 -27.31 -3.99 -6.68
C ALA A 22 -26.55 -5.34 -6.53
N ASN A 23 -26.76 -6.29 -7.44
CA ASN A 23 -26.11 -7.60 -7.38
C ASN A 23 -24.64 -7.57 -7.87
N LYS A 24 -24.28 -6.65 -8.77
CA LYS A 24 -22.87 -6.50 -9.20
C LYS A 24 -21.99 -5.88 -8.12
N THR A 25 -22.55 -5.07 -7.24
CA THR A 25 -21.81 -4.42 -6.15
C THR A 25 -21.58 -5.37 -4.97
N LYS A 26 -22.48 -6.35 -4.76
CA LYS A 26 -22.31 -7.37 -3.69
C LYS A 26 -21.31 -8.46 -4.05
N GLU A 27 -21.15 -8.83 -5.33
CA GLU A 27 -20.12 -9.78 -5.75
C GLU A 27 -18.71 -9.20 -5.72
N GLY A 28 -18.55 -7.89 -5.86
CA GLY A 28 -17.23 -7.21 -5.72
C GLY A 28 -16.73 -7.15 -4.29
N ILE A 29 -17.62 -7.10 -3.30
CA ILE A 29 -17.24 -7.00 -1.87
C ILE A 29 -16.95 -8.37 -1.26
N ASN A 30 -17.62 -9.44 -1.71
CA ASN A 30 -17.39 -10.79 -1.19
C ASN A 30 -16.14 -11.48 -1.77
N ARG A 31 -15.54 -10.98 -2.87
CA ARG A 31 -14.26 -11.48 -3.38
C ARG A 31 -13.04 -10.85 -2.72
N GLY A 32 -13.20 -9.77 -1.97
CA GLY A 32 -12.12 -9.15 -1.19
C GLY A 32 -11.85 -9.81 0.16
N GLY A 33 -12.68 -10.75 0.60
CA GLY A 33 -12.57 -11.40 1.91
C GLY A 33 -11.99 -12.82 1.92
N GLU A 34 -11.75 -13.44 0.78
CA GLU A 34 -11.41 -14.88 0.70
C GLU A 34 -10.04 -15.18 0.07
N VAL A 35 -9.17 -14.18 -0.05
CA VAL A 35 -7.77 -14.39 -0.46
C VAL A 35 -6.83 -13.89 0.64
N VAL A 36 -7.02 -14.40 1.84
CA VAL A 36 -6.03 -14.32 2.92
C VAL A 36 -5.51 -15.72 3.18
N GLY A 37 -4.68 -16.24 2.26
CA GLY A 37 -4.20 -17.60 2.47
C GLY A 37 -3.18 -18.16 1.49
N GLU A 38 -2.64 -17.38 0.55
CA GLU A 38 -1.48 -17.86 -0.23
C GLU A 38 -0.74 -16.69 -0.85
N SER A 39 0.52 -16.54 -0.48
CA SER A 39 1.50 -15.52 -0.89
C SER A 39 1.53 -14.26 -0.03
N ALA A 40 2.18 -14.36 1.12
CA ALA A 40 2.58 -13.21 1.96
C ALA A 40 3.66 -12.31 1.31
N THR A 41 3.63 -12.13 0.00
CA THR A 41 4.48 -11.24 -0.78
C THR A 41 3.70 -10.17 -1.53
N GLU A 42 2.38 -10.13 -1.43
CA GLU A 42 1.60 -9.05 -2.01
C GLU A 42 1.32 -7.98 -0.96
N PHE A 43 2.08 -6.95 -1.05
CA PHE A 43 1.88 -5.58 -0.62
C PHE A 43 0.48 -5.27 -0.08
N PHE A 44 0.41 -4.89 1.20
CA PHE A 44 -0.64 -4.00 1.66
C PHE A 44 -0.41 -2.62 1.01
N GLU A 45 -1.02 -2.40 -0.16
CA GLU A 45 -1.22 -1.07 -0.70
C GLU A 45 -2.12 -0.30 0.27
N GLY A 46 -1.53 0.60 1.04
CA GLY A 46 -2.28 1.63 1.72
C GLY A 46 -2.91 2.54 0.66
N VAL A 47 -4.15 2.24 0.29
CA VAL A 47 -4.91 3.03 -0.68
C VAL A 47 -5.38 4.30 0.03
N SER A 48 -4.69 5.41 -0.15
CA SER A 48 -5.34 6.69 -0.12
C SER A 48 -6.11 6.84 -1.43
N GLU A 49 -7.45 6.77 -1.39
CA GLU A 49 -8.31 7.00 -2.55
C GLU A 49 -7.95 8.35 -3.18
N GLY A 50 -7.42 8.33 -4.39
CA GLY A 50 -7.16 9.50 -5.20
C GLY A 50 -5.72 9.69 -5.71
N VAL A 51 -4.74 8.88 -5.29
CA VAL A 51 -3.38 8.94 -5.84
C VAL A 51 -3.24 7.88 -6.95
N ASP A 52 -2.74 8.30 -8.10
CA ASP A 52 -2.43 7.40 -9.20
C ASP A 52 -1.39 6.36 -8.73
N LYS A 53 -1.81 5.10 -8.55
CA LYS A 53 -0.95 3.98 -8.12
C LYS A 53 0.35 3.85 -8.89
N THR A 54 0.41 4.44 -10.10
CA THR A 54 1.63 4.48 -10.92
C THR A 54 2.70 5.41 -10.39
N LEU A 55 2.39 6.24 -9.40
CA LEU A 55 3.31 7.22 -8.80
C LEU A 55 3.91 6.76 -7.47
N GLU A 56 3.42 5.67 -6.89
CA GLU A 56 3.87 5.16 -5.60
C GLU A 56 5.24 4.49 -5.66
N CYS A 57 5.97 4.53 -4.54
CA CYS A 57 7.21 3.80 -4.37
C CYS A 57 6.93 2.33 -4.07
N LYS A 58 7.75 1.43 -4.59
CA LYS A 58 7.67 0.01 -4.26
C LYS A 58 8.58 -0.32 -3.08
N ILE A 59 8.01 -0.60 -1.91
CA ILE A 59 8.77 -1.08 -0.73
C ILE A 59 8.88 -2.61 -0.80
N ILE A 60 10.06 -3.18 -0.59
CA ILE A 60 10.31 -4.62 -0.59
C ILE A 60 11.11 -4.99 0.66
N LEU A 61 10.52 -5.78 1.53
CA LEU A 61 11.20 -6.37 2.68
C LEU A 61 11.97 -7.62 2.25
N SER A 62 13.22 -7.78 2.69
CA SER A 62 14.01 -8.98 2.38
C SER A 62 13.41 -10.24 3.02
N GLU A 63 13.65 -11.39 2.41
CA GLU A 63 13.18 -12.67 2.94
C GLU A 63 13.75 -12.96 4.35
N ASP A 64 15.01 -12.59 4.62
CA ASP A 64 15.61 -12.75 5.95
C ASP A 64 14.82 -12.00 7.02
N LEU A 65 14.45 -10.75 6.78
CA LEU A 65 13.67 -9.97 7.73
C LEU A 65 12.24 -10.52 7.92
N GLN A 66 11.61 -10.99 6.83
CA GLN A 66 10.29 -11.62 6.90
C GLN A 66 10.33 -12.93 7.72
N GLN A 67 11.34 -13.78 7.49
CA GLN A 67 11.54 -15.03 8.25
C GLN A 67 11.85 -14.77 9.73
N ASN A 68 12.42 -13.61 10.06
CA ASN A 68 12.64 -13.15 11.43
C ASN A 68 11.44 -12.42 12.03
N GLY A 69 10.27 -12.53 11.43
CA GLY A 69 9.01 -12.05 11.98
C GLY A 69 8.70 -10.56 11.74
N LEU A 70 9.39 -9.90 10.80
CA LEU A 70 9.04 -8.53 10.41
C LEU A 70 8.00 -8.54 9.28
N LYS A 71 7.03 -7.63 9.41
CA LYS A 71 6.10 -7.24 8.35
C LYS A 71 6.09 -5.74 8.21
N THR A 72 5.74 -5.24 7.04
CA THR A 72 5.58 -3.82 6.78
C THR A 72 4.11 -3.49 6.52
N GLY A 73 3.65 -2.38 7.05
CA GLY A 73 2.34 -1.81 6.76
C GLY A 73 2.45 -0.58 5.86
N VAL A 74 1.73 0.48 6.22
CA VAL A 74 1.75 1.76 5.50
C VAL A 74 3.11 2.44 5.59
N TYR A 75 3.41 3.29 4.63
CA TYR A 75 4.59 4.14 4.64
C TYR A 75 4.27 5.57 4.24
N ASP A 76 5.14 6.49 4.59
CA ASP A 76 5.12 7.87 4.14
C ASP A 76 6.50 8.30 3.64
N ILE A 77 6.53 9.15 2.63
CA ILE A 77 7.76 9.74 2.10
C ILE A 77 7.68 11.26 2.26
N GLY A 78 8.64 11.79 2.99
CA GLY A 78 8.72 13.20 3.30
C GLY A 78 10.14 13.74 3.24
N SER A 79 10.28 15.02 3.61
CA SER A 79 11.58 15.71 3.70
C SER A 79 12.01 15.85 5.16
N SER A 80 13.32 15.68 5.40
CA SER A 80 13.86 15.91 6.75
C SER A 80 14.15 17.38 7.03
N SER A 81 14.45 18.19 6.04
CA SER A 81 14.88 19.58 6.29
C SER A 81 14.64 20.60 5.20
N SER A 82 14.52 20.34 3.93
CA SER A 82 14.31 21.49 3.05
C SER A 82 13.88 21.31 1.62
N SER A 83 14.13 20.23 0.92
CA SER A 83 13.71 20.22 -0.48
C SER A 83 13.53 18.85 -1.14
N ASN A 84 14.22 17.83 -0.67
CA ASN A 84 14.14 16.51 -1.30
C ASN A 84 13.34 15.53 -0.42
N ASN A 85 12.61 14.63 -1.04
CA ASN A 85 11.94 13.54 -0.37
C ASN A 85 12.98 12.51 0.09
N ASN A 86 13.66 12.77 1.19
CA ASN A 86 14.81 11.98 1.68
C ASN A 86 14.52 11.22 2.96
N LYS A 87 13.27 11.20 3.42
CA LYS A 87 12.84 10.46 4.62
C LYS A 87 11.75 9.47 4.26
N LEU A 88 11.98 8.19 4.56
CA LEU A 88 10.96 7.15 4.55
C LEU A 88 10.55 6.88 5.99
N THR A 89 9.27 7.08 6.31
CA THR A 89 8.63 6.62 7.55
C THR A 89 7.88 5.34 7.25
N LEU A 90 8.25 4.23 7.89
CA LEU A 90 7.71 2.90 7.63
C LEU A 90 7.04 2.34 8.88
N TYR A 91 5.78 1.89 8.77
CA TYR A 91 5.11 1.14 9.81
C TYR A 91 5.57 -0.30 9.79
N VAL A 92 6.14 -0.78 10.89
CA VAL A 92 6.69 -2.14 11.04
C VAL A 92 5.88 -2.89 12.09
N ILE A 93 5.55 -4.14 11.79
CA ILE A 93 4.78 -5.05 12.65
C ILE A 93 5.70 -6.22 13.02
N PHE A 94 5.67 -6.64 14.28
CA PHE A 94 6.53 -7.68 14.84
C PHE A 94 5.75 -8.95 15.15
N ASP A 95 5.97 -10.02 14.39
CA ASP A 95 5.45 -11.37 14.71
C ASP A 95 6.42 -12.18 15.58
N ALA A 96 7.59 -11.63 15.89
CA ALA A 96 8.59 -12.18 16.79
C ALA A 96 9.39 -11.05 17.46
N ASP A 97 10.09 -11.35 18.56
CA ASP A 97 11.03 -10.42 19.18
C ASP A 97 12.16 -10.07 18.20
N PHE A 98 12.38 -8.80 17.97
CA PHE A 98 13.33 -8.31 16.99
C PHE A 98 14.16 -7.14 17.54
N ASN A 99 15.46 -7.13 17.29
CA ASN A 99 16.35 -6.00 17.60
C ASN A 99 17.59 -6.06 16.71
N ARG A 100 17.55 -5.33 15.58
CA ARG A 100 18.67 -5.29 14.60
C ARG A 100 18.74 -3.93 13.91
N THR A 101 19.95 -3.60 13.44
CA THR A 101 20.11 -2.51 12.47
C THR A 101 19.71 -3.01 11.08
N VAL A 102 18.83 -2.27 10.45
CA VAL A 102 18.24 -2.57 9.14
C VAL A 102 18.64 -1.47 8.16
N ILE A 103 18.83 -1.84 6.90
CA ILE A 103 19.25 -0.93 5.82
C ILE A 103 18.13 -0.80 4.81
N ALA A 104 17.71 0.45 4.55
CA ALA A 104 16.89 0.78 3.40
C ALA A 104 17.78 1.22 2.23
N LYS A 105 17.63 0.61 1.05
CA LYS A 105 18.32 0.98 -0.20
C LYS A 105 17.30 1.45 -1.22
N ALA A 106 17.50 2.66 -1.74
CA ALA A 106 16.64 3.24 -2.76
C ALA A 106 17.23 3.07 -4.16
N TYR A 107 16.39 2.69 -5.12
CA TYR A 107 16.77 2.46 -6.51
C TYR A 107 15.86 3.27 -7.43
N ASN A 108 16.46 3.89 -8.45
CA ASN A 108 15.72 4.59 -9.48
C ASN A 108 15.05 3.60 -10.49
N LYS A 109 14.32 4.14 -11.46
CA LYS A 109 13.66 3.36 -12.52
C LYS A 109 14.61 2.52 -13.37
N ALA A 110 15.88 2.92 -13.49
CA ALA A 110 16.92 2.16 -14.19
C ALA A 110 17.52 1.03 -13.33
N GLY A 111 17.07 0.88 -12.08
CA GLY A 111 17.60 -0.10 -11.14
C GLY A 111 18.94 0.28 -10.49
N LEU A 112 19.39 1.52 -10.66
CA LEU A 112 20.62 2.02 -10.02
C LEU A 112 20.30 2.45 -8.59
N GLU A 113 21.13 2.03 -7.63
CA GLU A 113 21.04 2.51 -6.24
C GLU A 113 21.36 4.00 -6.20
N ILE A 114 20.45 4.79 -5.63
CA ILE A 114 20.57 6.25 -5.50
C ILE A 114 20.79 6.70 -4.07
N GLY A 115 20.63 5.83 -3.09
CA GLY A 115 20.89 6.12 -1.69
C GLY A 115 20.60 4.96 -0.77
N ARG A 116 21.12 5.05 0.45
CA ARG A 116 20.82 4.10 1.54
C ARG A 116 20.74 4.80 2.88
N ALA A 117 19.91 4.26 3.75
CA ALA A 117 19.75 4.72 5.12
C ALA A 117 19.78 3.52 6.07
N LYS A 118 20.16 3.77 7.34
CA LYS A 118 20.21 2.73 8.39
C LYS A 118 19.37 3.18 9.56
N THR A 119 18.61 2.25 10.13
CA THR A 119 17.81 2.48 11.33
C THR A 119 17.85 1.22 12.20
N THR A 120 17.93 1.38 13.51
CA THR A 120 17.76 0.24 14.43
C THR A 120 16.27 0.04 14.67
N ILE A 121 15.78 -1.15 14.34
CA ILE A 121 14.41 -1.59 14.56
C ILE A 121 14.40 -2.51 15.77
N SER A 122 13.51 -2.27 16.73
CA SER A 122 13.38 -3.07 17.95
C SER A 122 11.93 -3.13 18.39
N GLY A 123 11.40 -4.32 18.60
CA GLY A 123 10.04 -4.56 19.10
C GLY A 123 9.86 -5.97 19.61
N LYS A 124 8.79 -6.21 20.35
CA LYS A 124 8.38 -7.51 20.86
C LYS A 124 7.33 -8.14 19.96
N ASN A 125 7.18 -9.45 20.04
CA ASN A 125 6.11 -10.15 19.36
C ASN A 125 4.75 -9.51 19.68
N GLY A 126 4.02 -9.12 18.63
CA GLY A 126 2.72 -8.45 18.73
C GLY A 126 2.78 -6.92 18.77
N ASP A 127 3.97 -6.32 18.85
CA ASP A 127 4.13 -4.87 18.78
C ASP A 127 4.04 -4.38 17.33
N ALA A 128 3.83 -3.07 17.17
CA ALA A 128 3.97 -2.38 15.90
C ALA A 128 4.34 -0.92 16.14
N ASP A 129 5.21 -0.34 15.32
CA ASP A 129 5.67 1.03 15.48
C ASP A 129 6.16 1.63 14.15
N TYR A 130 6.34 2.95 14.11
CA TYR A 130 6.89 3.68 12.99
C TYR A 130 8.39 3.88 13.11
N TYR A 131 9.12 3.61 12.01
CA TYR A 131 10.56 3.79 11.92
C TYR A 131 10.94 4.71 10.77
N ASP A 132 11.76 5.71 11.07
CA ASP A 132 12.28 6.64 10.09
C ASP A 132 13.62 6.16 9.53
N PHE A 133 13.71 6.11 8.19
CA PHE A 133 14.94 5.93 7.43
C PHE A 133 15.32 7.26 6.79
N LEU A 134 16.39 7.87 7.27
CA LEU A 134 16.87 9.15 6.80
C LEU A 134 18.01 8.95 5.80
N PHE A 135 17.73 9.24 4.54
CA PHE A 135 18.71 9.23 3.45
C PHE A 135 19.51 10.54 3.43
N ASP A 136 20.64 10.54 2.70
CA ASP A 136 21.40 11.76 2.42
C ASP A 136 20.47 12.83 1.80
N GLU A 137 20.68 14.10 2.17
CA GLU A 137 19.83 15.21 1.70
C GLU A 137 19.78 15.39 0.18
N ARG A 138 20.78 14.88 -0.54
CA ARG A 138 20.83 14.85 -2.01
C ARG A 138 20.00 13.71 -2.63
N THR A 139 19.53 12.77 -1.82
CA THR A 139 18.74 11.62 -2.30
C THR A 139 17.29 12.03 -2.37
N ASP A 140 16.66 11.88 -3.52
CA ASP A 140 15.21 11.99 -3.72
C ASP A 140 14.64 10.59 -3.91
N ILE A 141 14.00 10.07 -2.86
CA ILE A 141 13.32 8.75 -2.87
C ILE A 141 11.85 8.88 -3.28
N GLY A 142 11.45 10.02 -3.83
CA GLY A 142 10.10 10.27 -4.33
C GLY A 142 9.66 9.31 -5.43
N PHE A 143 8.58 9.60 -6.04
CA PHE A 143 7.77 8.81 -6.98
C PHE A 143 8.47 7.72 -7.82
N ARG A 144 7.90 6.51 -7.83
CA ARG A 144 8.25 5.36 -8.70
C ARG A 144 9.61 4.75 -8.43
N ASN A 145 10.21 5.00 -7.29
CA ASN A 145 11.43 4.35 -6.89
C ASN A 145 11.13 2.99 -6.23
N LYS A 146 12.10 2.09 -6.27
CA LYS A 146 12.06 0.84 -5.51
C LYS A 146 12.91 1.01 -4.26
N ILE A 147 12.39 0.67 -3.09
CA ILE A 147 13.13 0.67 -1.83
C ILE A 147 13.16 -0.75 -1.29
N THR A 148 14.35 -1.31 -1.08
CA THR A 148 14.53 -2.61 -0.41
C THR A 148 14.94 -2.39 1.03
N ILE A 149 14.36 -3.18 1.93
CA ILE A 149 14.67 -3.18 3.37
C ILE A 149 15.35 -4.52 3.68
N GLU A 150 16.59 -4.46 4.20
CA GLU A 150 17.43 -5.65 4.48
C GLU A 150 18.21 -5.56 5.79
#